data_d570d77a1b7afa9a1aa3df5ce44c4501
#
_entry.id   d570d77a1b7afa9a1aa3df5ce44c4501
#
_cell.length_a   1.000
_cell.length_b   1.000
_cell.length_c   1.000
_cell.angle_alpha   90.00
_cell.angle_beta   90.00
_cell.angle_gamma   90.00
#
_symmetry.space_group_name_H-M   'P 1'
#
loop_
_entity.id
_entity.type
_entity.pdbx_description
1 polymer ?
#
loop_
_entity_poly.entity_id
_entity_poly.type
_entity_poly.pdbx_seq_one_letter_code
_entity_poly.pdbx_strand_id
1 'polypeptide(L)'
;MCIRDSYVKEGGIIDKEAEKRATSVYLVDRTIPMLPERLCNFICSLRPDEEKLAYSVIFEMTEKGEVKNSRVVHTIIKSDRRFTYEEAQEIIETGKGDFQEEVLQLDKLAKILRENRFKAGAINFDRYEVKFEIDEKGKPVSVYFKESKDANKLIEEFMLLANRTVAEKIGRVPKGKKAKVLPYRIHDLPDPEKLDNLAQFIARFGYKLRTSGTKTDISKSINHLLDDIQGKKEENLIETVSIRAMQKARYSVHNVGHYGLAFDYYTHFTSPIRRYPDMMVHRLLERYLAGGRSVIKNKYEEYCKHCSEMEMVASNAERSSIKYKQVEFMKDKLGQVFDGVVSGVTEWGLYLSLIHISEPTRLALI
;
A
#
# COMPACT_ATOMS: atom_id res chain seq x y z
N MET A 1 -11.98 12.62 -1.22
CA MET A 1 -12.20 11.74 -0.03
C MET A 1 -13.46 12.18 0.69
N CYS A 2 -14.37 11.26 1.01
CA CYS A 2 -15.63 11.59 1.68
C CYS A 2 -15.38 12.17 3.08
N ILE A 3 -16.20 13.18 3.49
CA ILE A 3 -16.19 13.73 4.84
C ILE A 3 -16.93 12.77 5.76
N ARG A 4 -16.21 11.80 6.26
CA ARG A 4 -16.72 10.76 7.14
C ARG A 4 -17.15 11.29 8.52
N ASP A 5 -16.46 12.32 9.05
CA ASP A 5 -16.75 12.86 10.40
C ASP A 5 -18.16 13.43 10.53
N SER A 6 -18.79 13.79 9.40
CA SER A 6 -20.21 14.11 9.35
C SER A 6 -21.11 12.92 9.71
N TYR A 7 -20.63 11.68 9.51
CA TYR A 7 -21.42 10.44 9.70
C TYR A 7 -20.94 9.57 10.87
N VAL A 8 -19.64 9.66 11.24
CA VAL A 8 -19.02 8.85 12.30
C VAL A 8 -18.47 9.77 13.39
N LYS A 9 -19.30 10.08 14.39
CA LYS A 9 -18.91 10.93 15.52
C LYS A 9 -17.86 10.25 16.38
N GLU A 10 -16.80 10.98 16.75
CA GLU A 10 -15.76 10.51 17.66
C GLU A 10 -16.36 10.01 18.99
N GLY A 11 -15.97 8.82 19.44
CA GLY A 11 -16.47 8.18 20.65
C GLY A 11 -17.88 7.56 20.53
N GLY A 12 -18.55 7.69 19.37
CA GLY A 12 -19.83 7.04 19.10
C GLY A 12 -19.70 5.50 18.92
N ILE A 13 -20.83 4.82 18.82
CA ILE A 13 -20.84 3.33 18.68
C ILE A 13 -20.08 2.88 17.44
N ILE A 14 -20.33 3.53 16.29
CA ILE A 14 -19.65 3.17 15.03
C ILE A 14 -18.16 3.46 15.13
N ASP A 15 -17.77 4.55 15.78
CA ASP A 15 -16.36 4.92 15.94
C ASP A 15 -15.62 3.91 16.83
N LYS A 16 -16.21 3.50 17.93
CA LYS A 16 -15.65 2.49 18.84
C LYS A 16 -15.44 1.14 18.14
N GLU A 17 -16.41 0.74 17.31
CA GLU A 17 -16.28 -0.49 16.52
C GLU A 17 -15.20 -0.34 15.43
N ALA A 18 -15.12 0.81 14.75
CA ALA A 18 -14.08 1.11 13.78
C ALA A 18 -12.68 1.15 14.42
N GLU A 19 -12.55 1.73 15.61
CA GLU A 19 -11.32 1.72 16.41
C GLU A 19 -10.89 0.30 16.74
N LYS A 20 -11.82 -0.53 17.24
CA LYS A 20 -11.57 -1.94 17.57
C LYS A 20 -11.09 -2.74 16.37
N ARG A 21 -11.73 -2.59 15.20
CA ARG A 21 -11.35 -3.27 13.94
C ARG A 21 -10.06 -2.72 13.35
N ALA A 22 -9.84 -1.42 13.46
CA ALA A 22 -8.76 -0.61 12.93
C ALA A 22 -8.58 -0.63 11.40
N THR A 23 -8.97 -1.71 10.73
CA THR A 23 -8.88 -1.88 9.27
C THR A 23 -9.97 -2.80 8.72
N SER A 24 -10.30 -2.66 7.44
CA SER A 24 -11.07 -3.66 6.70
C SER A 24 -10.20 -4.87 6.36
N VAL A 25 -10.80 -6.05 6.25
CA VAL A 25 -10.14 -7.31 5.87
C VAL A 25 -10.67 -7.78 4.52
N TYR A 26 -9.76 -8.08 3.58
CA TYR A 26 -10.09 -8.47 2.20
C TYR A 26 -9.79 -9.95 2.00
N LEU A 27 -10.79 -10.80 2.25
CA LEU A 27 -10.69 -12.22 1.96
C LEU A 27 -10.91 -12.48 0.47
N VAL A 28 -10.61 -13.68 0.00
CA VAL A 28 -10.75 -14.04 -1.43
C VAL A 28 -12.20 -13.92 -1.91
N ASP A 29 -13.16 -14.30 -1.06
CA ASP A 29 -14.58 -14.39 -1.40
C ASP A 29 -15.42 -13.21 -0.88
N ARG A 30 -14.91 -12.42 0.07
CA ARG A 30 -15.66 -11.33 0.70
C ARG A 30 -14.77 -10.29 1.34
N THR A 31 -15.33 -9.11 1.57
CA THR A 31 -14.70 -8.06 2.39
C THR A 31 -15.42 -7.98 3.74
N ILE A 32 -14.65 -7.92 4.83
CA ILE A 32 -15.15 -7.59 6.17
C ILE A 32 -14.83 -6.10 6.39
N PRO A 33 -15.81 -5.19 6.24
CA PRO A 33 -15.55 -3.76 6.26
C PRO A 33 -15.31 -3.26 7.68
N MET A 34 -14.45 -2.23 7.81
CA MET A 34 -14.23 -1.51 9.08
C MET A 34 -15.48 -0.73 9.52
N LEU A 35 -16.16 -0.09 8.58
CA LEU A 35 -17.39 0.65 8.79
C LEU A 35 -18.58 -0.12 8.21
N PRO A 36 -19.83 0.15 8.67
CA PRO A 36 -21.03 -0.45 8.09
C PRO A 36 -21.10 -0.26 6.56
N GLU A 37 -21.53 -1.30 5.84
CA GLU A 37 -21.58 -1.30 4.36
C GLU A 37 -22.36 -0.12 3.78
N ARG A 38 -23.45 0.29 4.44
CA ARG A 38 -24.22 1.48 4.02
C ARG A 38 -23.39 2.75 3.98
N LEU A 39 -22.42 2.90 4.89
CA LEU A 39 -21.46 4.00 4.84
C LEU A 39 -20.41 3.77 3.75
N CYS A 40 -19.82 2.57 3.68
CA CYS A 40 -18.73 2.29 2.75
C CYS A 40 -19.17 2.36 1.29
N ASN A 41 -20.29 1.70 0.95
CA ASN A 41 -20.68 1.45 -0.43
C ASN A 41 -21.61 2.52 -1.01
N PHE A 42 -22.27 3.32 -0.14
CA PHE A 42 -23.28 4.29 -0.57
C PHE A 42 -22.94 5.72 -0.13
N ILE A 43 -23.03 6.01 1.17
CA ILE A 43 -22.98 7.38 1.67
C ILE A 43 -21.60 8.02 1.45
N CYS A 44 -20.54 7.28 1.80
CA CYS A 44 -19.16 7.74 1.68
C CYS A 44 -18.48 7.36 0.35
N SER A 45 -19.15 6.61 -0.51
CA SER A 45 -18.63 6.28 -1.84
C SER A 45 -18.77 7.48 -2.78
N LEU A 46 -17.70 7.82 -3.48
CA LEU A 46 -17.67 8.90 -4.49
C LEU A 46 -18.26 8.35 -5.80
N ARG A 47 -19.59 8.17 -5.81
CA ARG A 47 -20.31 7.63 -6.95
C ARG A 47 -20.47 8.68 -8.04
N PRO A 48 -20.52 8.28 -9.34
CA PRO A 48 -20.76 9.22 -10.42
C PRO A 48 -22.14 9.87 -10.30
N ASP A 49 -22.28 11.08 -10.81
CA ASP A 49 -23.50 11.88 -10.88
C ASP A 49 -24.14 12.26 -9.54
N GLU A 50 -23.51 11.93 -8.42
CA GLU A 50 -23.97 12.29 -7.09
C GLU A 50 -23.06 13.35 -6.44
N GLU A 51 -23.66 14.36 -5.80
CA GLU A 51 -22.91 15.30 -4.96
C GLU A 51 -22.44 14.60 -3.68
N LYS A 52 -21.16 14.69 -3.41
CA LYS A 52 -20.53 14.08 -2.23
C LYS A 52 -19.66 15.09 -1.47
N LEU A 53 -19.81 15.07 -0.16
CA LEU A 53 -18.91 15.79 0.72
C LEU A 53 -17.53 15.11 0.70
N ALA A 54 -16.49 15.86 0.43
CA ALA A 54 -15.14 15.33 0.35
C ALA A 54 -14.14 16.19 1.12
N TYR A 55 -13.08 15.57 1.61
CA TYR A 55 -11.88 16.23 2.11
C TYR A 55 -10.80 16.12 1.05
N SER A 56 -10.47 17.22 0.42
CA SER A 56 -9.64 17.23 -0.79
C SER A 56 -8.29 17.86 -0.52
N VAL A 57 -7.27 17.29 -1.16
CA VAL A 57 -5.97 17.93 -1.34
C VAL A 57 -5.90 18.42 -2.78
N ILE A 58 -5.86 19.74 -2.96
CA ILE A 58 -5.80 20.37 -4.27
C ILE A 58 -4.37 20.79 -4.53
N PHE A 59 -3.83 20.39 -5.68
CA PHE A 59 -2.48 20.70 -6.10
C PHE A 59 -2.48 21.62 -7.32
N GLU A 60 -1.62 22.62 -7.30
CA GLU A 60 -1.20 23.38 -8.46
C GLU A 60 0.17 22.85 -8.88
N MET A 61 0.24 22.20 -10.04
CA MET A 61 1.43 21.48 -10.50
C MET A 61 1.92 22.04 -11.84
N THR A 62 3.23 21.97 -12.05
CA THR A 62 3.82 22.20 -13.37
C THR A 62 3.77 20.93 -14.20
N GLU A 63 3.93 21.05 -15.52
CA GLU A 63 4.11 19.89 -16.42
C GLU A 63 5.34 19.02 -16.10
N LYS A 64 6.28 19.54 -15.32
CA LYS A 64 7.44 18.82 -14.81
C LYS A 64 7.19 18.09 -13.49
N GLY A 65 5.92 18.03 -13.03
CA GLY A 65 5.53 17.36 -11.79
C GLY A 65 5.90 18.12 -10.50
N GLU A 66 6.30 19.39 -10.58
CA GLU A 66 6.60 20.21 -9.40
C GLU A 66 5.33 20.78 -8.81
N VAL A 67 5.11 20.58 -7.52
CA VAL A 67 3.99 21.16 -6.78
C VAL A 67 4.33 22.61 -6.40
N LYS A 68 3.68 23.57 -7.05
CA LYS A 68 3.81 25.01 -6.73
C LYS A 68 3.05 25.39 -5.49
N ASN A 69 1.84 24.85 -5.35
CA ASN A 69 0.96 25.15 -4.23
C ASN A 69 0.09 23.94 -3.90
N SER A 70 -0.31 23.83 -2.64
CA SER A 70 -1.25 22.80 -2.20
C SER A 70 -2.14 23.32 -1.09
N ARG A 71 -3.41 22.95 -1.12
CA ARG A 71 -4.37 23.27 -0.07
C ARG A 71 -5.23 22.07 0.28
N VAL A 72 -5.52 21.95 1.56
CA VAL A 72 -6.38 20.88 2.10
C VAL A 72 -7.66 21.54 2.56
N VAL A 73 -8.77 21.15 1.96
CA VAL A 73 -10.07 21.83 2.13
C VAL A 73 -11.23 20.84 2.09
N HIS A 74 -12.34 21.23 2.74
CA HIS A 74 -13.62 20.57 2.55
C HIS A 74 -14.20 20.99 1.20
N THR A 75 -14.72 20.03 0.45
CA THR A 75 -15.31 20.26 -0.88
C THR A 75 -16.62 19.50 -1.03
N ILE A 76 -17.46 19.98 -1.91
CA ILE A 76 -18.55 19.21 -2.49
C ILE A 76 -18.08 18.83 -3.89
N ILE A 77 -18.05 17.54 -4.21
CA ILE A 77 -17.66 17.04 -5.51
C ILE A 77 -18.81 16.28 -6.14
N LYS A 78 -18.90 16.33 -7.46
CA LYS A 78 -19.74 15.49 -8.29
C LYS A 78 -18.81 14.84 -9.31
N SER A 79 -18.80 13.51 -9.34
CA SER A 79 -17.94 12.76 -10.27
C SER A 79 -18.65 12.62 -11.60
N ASP A 80 -18.02 13.06 -12.69
CA ASP A 80 -18.59 12.97 -14.04
C ASP A 80 -18.45 11.57 -14.62
N ARG A 81 -17.41 10.82 -14.25
CA ARG A 81 -17.11 9.50 -14.80
C ARG A 81 -16.41 8.62 -13.75
N ARG A 82 -16.80 7.36 -13.68
CA ARG A 82 -16.09 6.31 -12.96
C ARG A 82 -15.46 5.37 -13.97
N PHE A 83 -14.13 5.23 -13.89
CA PHE A 83 -13.35 4.28 -14.69
C PHE A 83 -13.07 3.00 -13.90
N THR A 84 -13.03 1.88 -14.60
CA THR A 84 -12.29 0.70 -14.15
C THR A 84 -10.80 0.91 -14.43
N TYR A 85 -9.93 0.11 -13.80
CA TYR A 85 -8.49 0.17 -14.11
C TYR A 85 -8.21 -0.26 -15.55
N GLU A 86 -8.99 -1.19 -16.06
CA GLU A 86 -8.91 -1.73 -17.43
C GLU A 86 -9.25 -0.64 -18.45
N GLU A 87 -10.35 0.09 -18.27
CA GLU A 87 -10.74 1.22 -19.13
C GLU A 87 -9.69 2.33 -19.11
N ALA A 88 -9.21 2.71 -17.94
CA ALA A 88 -8.17 3.74 -17.83
C ALA A 88 -6.85 3.29 -18.47
N GLN A 89 -6.49 2.01 -18.35
CA GLN A 89 -5.31 1.45 -18.99
C GLN A 89 -5.42 1.45 -20.51
N GLU A 90 -6.57 1.10 -21.04
CA GLU A 90 -6.82 1.16 -22.49
C GLU A 90 -6.66 2.58 -23.04
N ILE A 91 -7.15 3.60 -22.30
CA ILE A 91 -6.94 5.00 -22.68
C ILE A 91 -5.46 5.37 -22.67
N ILE A 92 -4.70 4.93 -21.65
CA ILE A 92 -3.26 5.19 -21.56
C ILE A 92 -2.50 4.53 -22.73
N GLU A 93 -2.87 3.30 -23.11
CA GLU A 93 -2.20 2.55 -24.17
C GLU A 93 -2.58 3.03 -25.58
N THR A 94 -3.85 3.37 -25.79
CA THR A 94 -4.38 3.69 -27.14
C THR A 94 -4.47 5.19 -27.43
N GLY A 95 -4.48 6.02 -26.37
CA GLY A 95 -4.73 7.45 -26.48
C GLY A 95 -6.16 7.80 -26.88
N LYS A 96 -7.13 6.88 -26.71
CA LYS A 96 -8.53 7.06 -27.13
C LYS A 96 -9.47 6.67 -26.01
N GLY A 97 -10.54 7.44 -25.83
CA GLY A 97 -11.60 7.17 -24.85
C GLY A 97 -12.13 8.44 -24.18
N ASP A 98 -13.03 8.26 -23.23
CA ASP A 98 -13.61 9.36 -22.44
C ASP A 98 -12.52 10.03 -21.62
N PHE A 99 -12.50 11.38 -21.58
CA PHE A 99 -11.51 12.16 -20.79
C PHE A 99 -10.05 11.78 -21.10
N GLN A 100 -9.76 11.44 -22.35
CA GLN A 100 -8.43 10.98 -22.77
C GLN A 100 -7.34 12.00 -22.46
N GLU A 101 -7.59 13.29 -22.63
CA GLU A 101 -6.60 14.34 -22.38
C GLU A 101 -6.24 14.40 -20.89
N GLU A 102 -7.23 14.34 -20.02
CA GLU A 102 -7.05 14.36 -18.57
C GLU A 102 -6.33 13.10 -18.09
N VAL A 103 -6.73 11.91 -18.57
CA VAL A 103 -6.11 10.63 -18.19
C VAL A 103 -4.64 10.60 -18.62
N LEU A 104 -4.33 10.99 -19.86
CA LEU A 104 -2.96 11.02 -20.38
C LEU A 104 -2.10 12.07 -19.66
N GLN A 105 -2.66 13.24 -19.32
CA GLN A 105 -1.95 14.25 -18.56
C GLN A 105 -1.63 13.77 -17.14
N LEU A 106 -2.59 13.11 -16.48
CA LEU A 106 -2.39 12.53 -15.15
C LEU A 106 -1.36 11.39 -15.18
N ASP A 107 -1.41 10.52 -16.20
CA ASP A 107 -0.42 9.45 -16.38
C ASP A 107 0.99 10.01 -16.56
N LYS A 108 1.17 11.03 -17.41
CA LYS A 108 2.44 11.73 -17.60
C LYS A 108 2.98 12.28 -16.27
N LEU A 109 2.15 12.95 -15.48
CA LEU A 109 2.54 13.49 -14.18
C LEU A 109 2.88 12.38 -13.19
N ALA A 110 2.10 11.30 -13.15
CA ALA A 110 2.35 10.15 -12.28
C ALA A 110 3.70 9.48 -12.59
N LYS A 111 4.04 9.31 -13.87
CA LYS A 111 5.33 8.78 -14.31
C LYS A 111 6.50 9.66 -13.83
N ILE A 112 6.37 10.98 -13.94
CA ILE A 112 7.37 11.92 -13.44
C ILE A 112 7.52 11.85 -11.92
N LEU A 113 6.41 11.79 -11.18
CA LEU A 113 6.42 11.65 -9.71
C LEU A 113 7.10 10.35 -9.30
N ARG A 114 6.78 9.24 -9.97
CA ARG A 114 7.38 7.92 -9.73
C ARG A 114 8.89 7.94 -10.00
N GLU A 115 9.32 8.47 -11.13
CA GLU A 115 10.73 8.58 -11.48
C GLU A 115 11.51 9.40 -10.44
N ASN A 116 10.97 10.55 -10.02
CA ASN A 116 11.57 11.38 -8.99
C ASN A 116 11.69 10.65 -7.64
N ARG A 117 10.69 9.84 -7.29
CA ARG A 117 10.69 9.03 -6.08
C ARG A 117 11.79 7.97 -6.11
N PHE A 118 11.97 7.28 -7.23
CA PHE A 118 13.05 6.29 -7.39
C PHE A 118 14.43 6.92 -7.41
N LYS A 119 14.59 8.09 -8.05
CA LYS A 119 15.83 8.89 -8.00
C LYS A 119 16.19 9.28 -6.55
N ALA A 120 15.17 9.54 -5.72
CA ALA A 120 15.35 9.82 -4.29
C ALA A 120 15.68 8.57 -3.45
N GLY A 121 15.59 7.36 -4.00
CA GLY A 121 15.95 6.12 -3.34
C GLY A 121 14.73 5.29 -2.86
N ALA A 122 13.55 5.48 -3.41
CA ALA A 122 12.44 4.56 -3.17
C ALA A 122 12.77 3.16 -3.71
N ILE A 123 12.30 2.11 -3.03
CA ILE A 123 12.55 0.74 -3.43
C ILE A 123 11.36 0.24 -4.25
N ASN A 124 11.65 -0.40 -5.37
CA ASN A 124 10.66 -0.97 -6.27
C ASN A 124 10.45 -2.46 -5.95
N PHE A 125 9.36 -2.77 -5.28
CA PHE A 125 8.88 -4.14 -5.13
C PHE A 125 7.57 -4.29 -5.92
N ASP A 126 7.65 -4.34 -7.24
CA ASP A 126 6.49 -4.66 -8.09
C ASP A 126 6.15 -6.14 -7.90
N ARG A 127 4.97 -6.44 -7.40
CA ARG A 127 4.52 -7.81 -7.13
C ARG A 127 3.31 -8.16 -7.97
N TYR A 128 3.28 -9.41 -8.38
CA TYR A 128 2.06 -10.03 -8.88
C TYR A 128 1.15 -10.42 -7.72
N GLU A 129 -0.09 -10.00 -7.76
CA GLU A 129 -1.09 -10.47 -6.82
C GLU A 129 -1.78 -11.73 -7.36
N VAL A 130 -1.77 -12.81 -6.56
CA VAL A 130 -2.56 -14.00 -6.85
C VAL A 130 -4.03 -13.70 -6.65
N LYS A 131 -4.84 -13.85 -7.71
CA LYS A 131 -6.29 -13.69 -7.68
C LYS A 131 -6.97 -14.99 -8.12
N PHE A 132 -8.17 -15.18 -7.61
CA PHE A 132 -9.02 -16.33 -7.94
C PHE A 132 -10.25 -15.84 -8.65
N GLU A 133 -10.63 -16.55 -9.68
CA GLU A 133 -12.01 -16.52 -10.18
C GLU A 133 -12.80 -17.54 -9.35
N ILE A 134 -13.87 -17.09 -8.74
CA ILE A 134 -14.72 -17.92 -7.86
C ILE A 134 -16.12 -18.02 -8.44
N ASP A 135 -16.73 -19.20 -8.33
CA ASP A 135 -18.12 -19.43 -8.70
C ASP A 135 -19.11 -18.83 -7.69
N GLU A 136 -20.41 -18.94 -7.98
CA GLU A 136 -21.49 -18.46 -7.10
C GLU A 136 -21.48 -19.12 -5.71
N LYS A 137 -20.86 -20.29 -5.58
CA LYS A 137 -20.71 -21.03 -4.31
C LYS A 137 -19.41 -20.68 -3.57
N GLY A 138 -18.61 -19.77 -4.13
CA GLY A 138 -17.32 -19.34 -3.59
C GLY A 138 -16.19 -20.34 -3.82
N LYS A 139 -16.36 -21.36 -4.73
CA LYS A 139 -15.32 -22.32 -5.08
C LYS A 139 -14.37 -21.68 -6.12
N PRO A 140 -13.03 -21.82 -5.98
CA PRO A 140 -12.09 -21.31 -6.96
C PRO A 140 -12.16 -22.13 -8.27
N VAL A 141 -12.42 -21.43 -9.37
CA VAL A 141 -12.51 -22.00 -10.73
C VAL A 141 -11.19 -21.85 -11.46
N SER A 142 -10.58 -20.67 -11.38
CA SER A 142 -9.29 -20.37 -11.96
C SER A 142 -8.39 -19.55 -11.02
N VAL A 143 -7.10 -19.55 -11.31
CA VAL A 143 -6.10 -18.72 -10.61
C VAL A 143 -5.35 -17.90 -11.65
N TYR A 144 -5.19 -16.61 -11.41
CA TYR A 144 -4.45 -15.72 -12.29
C TYR A 144 -3.62 -14.71 -11.50
N PHE A 145 -2.59 -14.20 -12.15
CA PHE A 145 -1.77 -13.14 -11.59
C PHE A 145 -2.27 -11.78 -12.07
N LYS A 146 -2.56 -10.90 -11.12
CA LYS A 146 -2.90 -9.52 -11.43
C LYS A 146 -1.64 -8.66 -11.36
N GLU A 147 -1.27 -8.10 -12.49
CA GLU A 147 -0.17 -7.14 -12.61
C GLU A 147 -0.65 -5.73 -12.30
N SER A 148 0.20 -4.94 -11.63
CA SER A 148 -0.03 -3.51 -11.41
C SER A 148 0.42 -2.73 -12.64
N LYS A 149 -0.54 -2.29 -13.46
CA LYS A 149 -0.31 -1.52 -14.69
C LYS A 149 -0.24 0.00 -14.42
N ASP A 150 0.00 0.79 -15.47
CA ASP A 150 0.14 2.25 -15.38
C ASP A 150 -1.07 2.93 -14.75
N ALA A 151 -2.30 2.49 -15.06
CA ALA A 151 -3.51 3.02 -14.44
C ALA A 151 -3.53 2.83 -12.91
N ASN A 152 -3.00 1.70 -12.39
CA ASN A 152 -2.86 1.49 -10.96
C ASN A 152 -1.80 2.40 -10.36
N LYS A 153 -0.65 2.51 -11.04
CA LYS A 153 0.49 3.36 -10.64
C LYS A 153 0.14 4.84 -10.64
N LEU A 154 -0.71 5.28 -11.59
CA LEU A 154 -1.25 6.64 -11.64
C LEU A 154 -1.96 7.00 -10.32
N ILE A 155 -2.93 6.18 -9.91
CA ILE A 155 -3.68 6.42 -8.67
C ILE A 155 -2.74 6.33 -7.45
N GLU A 156 -1.83 5.35 -7.43
CA GLU A 156 -0.85 5.19 -6.36
C GLU A 156 -0.03 6.46 -6.14
N GLU A 157 0.56 7.03 -7.20
CA GLU A 157 1.44 8.20 -7.07
C GLU A 157 0.69 9.45 -6.56
N PHE A 158 -0.54 9.69 -7.02
CA PHE A 158 -1.35 10.80 -6.48
C PHE A 158 -1.83 10.55 -5.05
N MET A 159 -2.10 9.30 -4.66
CA MET A 159 -2.37 8.95 -3.26
C MET A 159 -1.13 9.17 -2.38
N LEU A 160 0.05 8.77 -2.85
CA LEU A 160 1.32 8.99 -2.17
C LEU A 160 1.61 10.48 -2.02
N LEU A 161 1.38 11.28 -3.07
CA LEU A 161 1.55 12.73 -3.04
C LEU A 161 0.62 13.38 -2.00
N ALA A 162 -0.66 13.01 -1.97
CA ALA A 162 -1.62 13.54 -1.00
C ALA A 162 -1.23 13.17 0.44
N ASN A 163 -0.89 11.91 0.70
CA ASN A 163 -0.48 11.40 1.99
C ASN A 163 0.77 12.12 2.52
N ARG A 164 1.78 12.27 1.66
CA ARG A 164 3.02 12.99 1.96
C ARG A 164 2.74 14.46 2.28
N THR A 165 1.96 15.14 1.46
CA THR A 165 1.64 16.56 1.63
C THR A 165 0.94 16.84 2.95
N VAL A 166 -0.02 15.99 3.34
CA VAL A 166 -0.69 16.08 4.64
C VAL A 166 0.29 15.89 5.79
N ALA A 167 1.18 14.89 5.70
CA ALA A 167 2.19 14.62 6.72
C ALA A 167 3.17 15.80 6.87
N GLU A 168 3.65 16.37 5.75
CA GLU A 168 4.55 17.52 5.74
C GLU A 168 3.90 18.78 6.32
N LYS A 169 2.63 19.04 5.97
CA LYS A 169 1.88 20.21 6.45
C LYS A 169 1.80 20.29 7.98
N ILE A 170 1.74 19.16 8.65
CA ILE A 170 1.64 19.10 10.12
C ILE A 170 3.03 18.84 10.77
N GLY A 171 3.85 18.00 10.15
CA GLY A 171 5.11 17.53 10.70
C GLY A 171 6.30 18.47 10.45
N ARG A 172 6.33 19.11 9.26
CA ARG A 172 7.43 20.02 8.89
C ARG A 172 7.16 21.40 9.47
N VAL A 173 7.77 21.67 10.61
CA VAL A 173 7.64 22.96 11.32
C VAL A 173 8.96 23.72 11.33
N PRO A 174 8.95 25.07 11.44
CA PRO A 174 10.16 25.87 11.57
C PRO A 174 11.04 25.42 12.74
N LYS A 175 12.37 25.61 12.61
CA LYS A 175 13.33 25.30 13.68
C LYS A 175 12.91 25.98 15.00
N GLY A 176 12.91 25.22 16.09
CA GLY A 176 12.50 25.68 17.41
C GLY A 176 11.00 25.53 17.73
N LYS A 177 10.16 25.22 16.77
CA LYS A 177 8.74 24.88 17.01
C LYS A 177 8.57 23.35 17.13
N LYS A 178 7.64 22.94 18.02
CA LYS A 178 7.26 21.52 18.13
C LYS A 178 6.12 21.20 17.14
N ALA A 179 6.30 20.13 16.37
CA ALA A 179 5.22 19.61 15.53
C ALA A 179 4.05 19.14 16.39
N LYS A 180 2.82 19.30 15.87
CA LYS A 180 1.64 18.72 16.50
C LYS A 180 1.63 17.20 16.30
N VAL A 181 0.98 16.48 17.20
CA VAL A 181 0.88 15.01 17.15
C VAL A 181 0.10 14.59 15.90
N LEU A 182 0.68 13.65 15.14
CA LEU A 182 0.06 13.06 13.97
C LEU A 182 0.45 11.58 13.89
N PRO A 183 -0.47 10.64 13.58
CA PRO A 183 -0.12 9.29 13.21
C PRO A 183 0.66 9.28 11.89
N TYR A 184 1.92 8.88 11.93
CA TYR A 184 2.73 8.67 10.74
C TYR A 184 2.71 7.19 10.35
N ARG A 185 2.83 6.90 9.07
CA ARG A 185 3.18 5.59 8.56
C ARG A 185 4.69 5.57 8.39
N ILE A 186 5.38 4.89 9.29
CA ILE A 186 6.83 4.85 9.34
C ILE A 186 7.37 3.51 8.83
N HIS A 187 8.54 3.56 8.22
CA HIS A 187 9.27 2.37 7.79
C HIS A 187 10.74 2.58 8.11
N ASP A 188 11.21 1.84 9.10
CA ASP A 188 12.59 1.93 9.57
C ASP A 188 13.57 1.40 8.53
N LEU A 189 14.85 1.72 8.68
CA LEU A 189 15.94 1.15 7.89
C LEU A 189 15.98 -0.38 8.05
N PRO A 190 16.44 -1.11 7.03
CA PRO A 190 16.71 -2.53 7.18
C PRO A 190 17.68 -2.79 8.33
N ASP A 191 17.50 -3.92 8.97
CA ASP A 191 18.42 -4.40 10.00
C ASP A 191 19.78 -4.72 9.35
N PRO A 192 20.91 -4.15 9.85
CA PRO A 192 22.22 -4.39 9.25
C PRO A 192 22.60 -5.87 9.17
N GLU A 193 22.32 -6.66 10.21
CA GLU A 193 22.62 -8.09 10.25
C GLU A 193 21.83 -8.83 9.15
N LYS A 194 20.56 -8.49 8.97
CA LYS A 194 19.73 -9.09 7.89
C LYS A 194 20.20 -8.70 6.50
N LEU A 195 20.70 -7.45 6.33
CA LEU A 195 21.28 -7.01 5.07
C LEU A 195 22.58 -7.77 4.77
N ASP A 196 23.44 -7.96 5.76
CA ASP A 196 24.68 -8.73 5.58
C ASP A 196 24.39 -10.20 5.27
N ASN A 197 23.41 -10.80 5.94
CA ASN A 197 22.95 -12.15 5.63
C ASN A 197 22.38 -12.25 4.19
N LEU A 198 21.62 -11.25 3.75
CA LEU A 198 21.14 -11.16 2.37
C LEU A 198 22.32 -11.05 1.39
N ALA A 199 23.31 -10.20 1.67
CA ALA A 199 24.48 -10.01 0.82
C ALA A 199 25.28 -11.33 0.66
N GLN A 200 25.50 -12.06 1.76
CA GLN A 200 26.15 -13.36 1.75
C GLN A 200 25.36 -14.41 0.95
N PHE A 201 24.03 -14.39 1.10
CA PHE A 201 23.16 -15.30 0.38
C PHE A 201 23.21 -15.07 -1.13
N ILE A 202 23.04 -13.82 -1.59
CA ILE A 202 23.00 -13.51 -3.04
C ILE A 202 24.37 -13.63 -3.70
N ALA A 203 25.47 -13.51 -2.93
CA ALA A 203 26.82 -13.71 -3.45
C ALA A 203 27.01 -15.13 -4.04
N ARG A 204 26.28 -16.13 -3.55
CA ARG A 204 26.28 -17.50 -4.08
C ARG A 204 25.72 -17.59 -5.51
N PHE A 205 24.92 -16.62 -5.91
CA PHE A 205 24.36 -16.46 -7.27
C PHE A 205 25.17 -15.48 -8.12
N GLY A 206 26.28 -14.93 -7.59
CA GLY A 206 27.13 -13.98 -8.29
C GLY A 206 26.70 -12.51 -8.18
N TYR A 207 25.68 -12.21 -7.37
CA TYR A 207 25.21 -10.83 -7.15
C TYR A 207 25.95 -10.16 -5.99
N LYS A 208 25.94 -8.81 -6.03
CA LYS A 208 26.55 -7.98 -4.98
C LYS A 208 25.52 -7.05 -4.41
N LEU A 209 25.55 -6.87 -3.08
CA LEU A 209 24.73 -5.89 -2.36
C LEU A 209 25.62 -5.03 -1.48
N ARG A 210 25.42 -3.72 -1.56
CA ARG A 210 26.06 -2.78 -0.65
C ARG A 210 25.24 -2.70 0.64
N THR A 211 25.85 -3.06 1.77
CA THR A 211 25.20 -3.09 3.09
C THR A 211 25.55 -1.89 3.97
N SER A 212 26.45 -1.02 3.51
CA SER A 212 26.93 0.15 4.25
C SER A 212 26.89 1.42 3.36
N GLY A 213 26.82 2.59 4.02
CA GLY A 213 26.77 3.89 3.34
C GLY A 213 25.53 4.70 3.74
N THR A 214 25.13 5.63 2.89
CA THR A 214 23.89 6.41 3.11
C THR A 214 22.64 5.57 2.85
N LYS A 215 21.51 6.02 3.39
CA LYS A 215 20.18 5.40 3.11
C LYS A 215 19.95 5.21 1.62
N THR A 216 20.28 6.22 0.82
CA THR A 216 20.12 6.22 -0.63
C THR A 216 21.06 5.24 -1.33
N ASP A 217 22.29 5.08 -0.83
CA ASP A 217 23.24 4.12 -1.41
C ASP A 217 22.77 2.69 -1.26
N ILE A 218 22.26 2.35 -0.09
CA ILE A 218 21.69 1.03 0.21
C ILE A 218 20.43 0.77 -0.65
N SER A 219 19.51 1.73 -0.71
CA SER A 219 18.29 1.62 -1.52
C SER A 219 18.61 1.44 -3.02
N LYS A 220 19.56 2.21 -3.55
CA LYS A 220 20.00 2.08 -4.95
C LYS A 220 20.63 0.71 -5.22
N SER A 221 21.42 0.19 -4.28
CA SER A 221 22.02 -1.13 -4.42
C SER A 221 20.96 -2.24 -4.40
N ILE A 222 19.91 -2.09 -3.58
CA ILE A 222 18.77 -3.02 -3.58
C ILE A 222 18.00 -2.94 -4.89
N ASN A 223 17.71 -1.74 -5.40
CA ASN A 223 17.02 -1.58 -6.69
C ASN A 223 17.85 -2.21 -7.83
N HIS A 224 19.15 -1.97 -7.88
CA HIS A 224 20.04 -2.59 -8.88
C HIS A 224 20.00 -4.12 -8.79
N LEU A 225 20.00 -4.70 -7.58
CA LEU A 225 19.82 -6.13 -7.40
C LEU A 225 18.48 -6.61 -7.97
N LEU A 226 17.38 -5.90 -7.66
CA LEU A 226 16.04 -6.26 -8.16
C LEU A 226 15.96 -6.18 -9.69
N ASP A 227 16.57 -5.15 -10.30
CA ASP A 227 16.66 -5.00 -11.76
C ASP A 227 17.51 -6.14 -12.38
N ASP A 228 18.62 -6.50 -11.74
CA ASP A 228 19.54 -7.55 -12.22
C ASP A 228 18.93 -8.95 -12.22
N ILE A 229 18.01 -9.23 -11.28
CA ILE A 229 17.37 -10.55 -11.17
C ILE A 229 16.13 -10.71 -12.03
N GLN A 230 15.59 -9.61 -12.58
CA GLN A 230 14.36 -9.61 -13.34
C GLN A 230 14.39 -10.61 -14.51
N GLY A 231 13.38 -11.47 -14.61
CA GLY A 231 13.27 -12.51 -15.62
C GLY A 231 14.19 -13.73 -15.44
N LYS A 232 14.95 -13.79 -14.34
CA LYS A 232 15.85 -14.93 -14.05
C LYS A 232 15.17 -15.96 -13.15
N LYS A 233 15.69 -17.18 -13.17
CA LYS A 233 15.13 -18.31 -12.40
C LYS A 233 15.12 -18.07 -10.88
N GLU A 234 16.10 -17.32 -10.37
CA GLU A 234 16.28 -16.97 -8.96
C GLU A 234 15.51 -15.72 -8.52
N GLU A 235 14.83 -15.02 -9.42
CA GLU A 235 14.10 -13.77 -9.15
C GLU A 235 13.21 -13.87 -7.91
N ASN A 236 12.24 -14.78 -7.92
CA ASN A 236 11.29 -14.95 -6.81
C ASN A 236 11.96 -15.26 -5.47
N LEU A 237 13.04 -16.04 -5.50
CA LEU A 237 13.78 -16.42 -4.30
C LEU A 237 14.51 -15.22 -3.70
N ILE A 238 15.28 -14.50 -4.53
CA ILE A 238 16.06 -13.34 -4.09
C ILE A 238 15.14 -12.20 -3.66
N GLU A 239 14.05 -11.94 -4.39
CA GLU A 239 13.04 -10.98 -4.03
C GLU A 239 12.42 -11.28 -2.66
N THR A 240 12.01 -12.53 -2.43
CA THR A 240 11.43 -12.96 -1.16
C THR A 240 12.40 -12.77 0.01
N VAL A 241 13.68 -13.11 -0.17
CA VAL A 241 14.68 -12.93 0.89
C VAL A 241 14.99 -11.46 1.11
N SER A 242 15.04 -10.65 0.03
CA SER A 242 15.24 -9.20 0.10
C SER A 242 14.13 -8.52 0.91
N ILE A 243 12.87 -8.90 0.68
CA ILE A 243 11.73 -8.36 1.43
C ILE A 243 11.78 -8.77 2.91
N ARG A 244 12.22 -9.99 3.23
CA ARG A 244 12.36 -10.45 4.62
C ARG A 244 13.48 -9.72 5.37
N ALA A 245 14.47 -9.19 4.65
CA ALA A 245 15.51 -8.33 5.23
C ALA A 245 15.01 -6.94 5.58
N MET A 246 13.91 -6.47 4.95
CA MET A 246 13.31 -5.18 5.27
C MET A 246 12.54 -5.21 6.59
N GLN A 247 12.48 -4.06 7.26
CA GLN A 247 11.59 -3.85 8.40
C GLN A 247 10.12 -3.78 7.92
N LYS A 248 9.18 -4.00 8.83
CA LYS A 248 7.77 -3.79 8.53
C LYS A 248 7.38 -2.34 8.76
N ALA A 249 6.64 -1.76 7.84
CA ALA A 249 6.03 -0.46 8.08
C ALA A 249 4.98 -0.56 9.18
N ARG A 250 4.87 0.47 10.02
CA ARG A 250 3.95 0.53 11.16
C ARG A 250 3.44 1.96 11.37
N TYR A 251 2.43 2.12 12.20
CA TYR A 251 1.97 3.42 12.63
C TYR A 251 2.67 3.85 13.91
N SER A 252 3.01 5.14 14.00
CA SER A 252 3.56 5.76 15.22
C SER A 252 3.40 7.27 15.16
N VAL A 253 3.33 7.93 16.32
CA VAL A 253 3.41 9.40 16.41
C VAL A 253 4.86 9.90 16.44
N HIS A 254 5.83 8.99 16.41
CA HIS A 254 7.25 9.27 16.30
C HIS A 254 7.68 9.14 14.84
N ASN A 255 7.88 10.26 14.17
CA ASN A 255 8.29 10.25 12.76
C ASN A 255 9.78 9.87 12.64
N VAL A 256 10.07 8.82 11.90
CA VAL A 256 11.41 8.39 11.46
C VAL A 256 11.54 8.37 9.94
N GLY A 257 10.46 8.78 9.24
CA GLY A 257 10.34 8.69 7.80
C GLY A 257 9.85 7.31 7.32
N HIS A 258 9.78 7.15 6.01
CA HIS A 258 9.39 5.92 5.35
C HIS A 258 10.47 5.47 4.37
N TYR A 259 11.37 4.59 4.81
CA TYR A 259 12.53 4.16 4.04
C TYR A 259 12.17 3.65 2.65
N GLY A 260 11.26 2.69 2.53
CA GLY A 260 10.89 2.09 1.24
C GLY A 260 10.29 3.07 0.23
N LEU A 261 9.70 4.19 0.69
CA LEU A 261 9.13 5.24 -0.18
C LEU A 261 10.10 6.43 -0.37
N ALA A 262 11.22 6.48 0.33
CA ALA A 262 12.15 7.61 0.40
C ALA A 262 11.47 8.94 0.82
N PHE A 263 10.54 8.87 1.78
CA PHE A 263 9.85 10.05 2.32
C PHE A 263 10.27 10.33 3.75
N ASP A 264 10.60 11.61 4.04
CA ASP A 264 10.89 12.07 5.40
C ASP A 264 9.63 12.18 6.26
N TYR A 265 8.49 12.47 5.64
CA TYR A 265 7.18 12.57 6.27
C TYR A 265 6.17 11.77 5.45
N TYR A 266 5.49 10.83 6.08
CA TYR A 266 4.45 10.08 5.43
C TYR A 266 3.37 9.67 6.42
N THR A 267 2.12 9.78 6.01
CA THR A 267 0.95 9.34 6.77
C THR A 267 -0.05 8.68 5.83
N HIS A 268 -1.02 8.01 6.38
CA HIS A 268 -2.17 7.56 5.63
C HIS A 268 -3.34 8.54 5.83
N PHE A 269 -3.84 9.08 4.73
CA PHE A 269 -4.95 10.04 4.69
C PHE A 269 -6.02 9.63 3.69
N THR A 270 -5.64 8.91 2.63
CA THR A 270 -6.47 8.70 1.44
C THR A 270 -7.53 7.60 1.57
N SER A 271 -7.62 6.86 2.69
CA SER A 271 -8.55 5.72 2.81
C SER A 271 -9.27 5.62 4.17
N PRO A 272 -10.01 6.67 4.64
CA PRO A 272 -10.62 6.67 5.97
C PRO A 272 -11.81 5.71 6.12
N ILE A 273 -12.34 5.18 5.02
CA ILE A 273 -13.44 4.20 5.05
C ILE A 273 -12.94 2.83 5.52
N ARG A 274 -11.66 2.51 5.20
CA ARG A 274 -11.08 1.18 5.42
C ARG A 274 -9.90 1.15 6.38
N ARG A 275 -9.42 2.31 6.85
CA ARG A 275 -8.30 2.39 7.81
C ARG A 275 -8.59 3.43 8.88
N TYR A 276 -8.51 3.03 10.14
CA TYR A 276 -8.73 3.91 11.28
C TYR A 276 -7.64 5.00 11.43
N PRO A 277 -6.35 4.74 11.12
CA PRO A 277 -5.34 5.80 11.11
C PRO A 277 -5.68 6.98 10.22
N ASP A 278 -6.24 6.74 9.03
CA ASP A 278 -6.71 7.81 8.14
C ASP A 278 -7.83 8.61 8.79
N MET A 279 -8.71 7.93 9.54
CA MET A 279 -9.76 8.58 10.34
C MET A 279 -9.18 9.53 11.39
N MET A 280 -8.17 9.07 12.12
CA MET A 280 -7.49 9.91 13.10
C MET A 280 -6.83 11.11 12.43
N VAL A 281 -6.14 10.89 11.30
CA VAL A 281 -5.48 11.95 10.55
C VAL A 281 -6.48 13.02 10.07
N HIS A 282 -7.64 12.63 9.56
CA HIS A 282 -8.70 13.59 9.15
C HIS A 282 -9.13 14.47 10.31
N ARG A 283 -9.44 13.87 11.48
CA ARG A 283 -9.88 14.62 12.68
C ARG A 283 -8.79 15.57 13.20
N LEU A 284 -7.55 15.09 13.24
CA LEU A 284 -6.43 15.91 13.69
C LEU A 284 -6.15 17.06 12.73
N LEU A 285 -6.18 16.78 11.43
CA LEU A 285 -5.97 17.77 10.40
C LEU A 285 -7.02 18.89 10.46
N GLU A 286 -8.30 18.54 10.58
CA GLU A 286 -9.39 19.50 10.76
C GLU A 286 -9.18 20.37 12.01
N ARG A 287 -8.92 19.71 13.15
CA ARG A 287 -8.61 20.40 14.41
C ARG A 287 -7.43 21.38 14.27
N TYR A 288 -6.38 20.98 13.59
CA TYR A 288 -5.15 21.77 13.50
C TYR A 288 -5.25 22.89 12.49
N LEU A 289 -5.99 22.72 11.41
CA LEU A 289 -6.27 23.77 10.44
C LEU A 289 -7.19 24.86 11.04
N ALA A 290 -8.10 24.49 11.95
CA ALA A 290 -8.89 25.43 12.75
C ALA A 290 -8.11 26.07 13.91
N GLY A 291 -6.79 25.91 14.00
CA GLY A 291 -5.95 26.52 15.05
C GLY A 291 -5.92 25.76 16.38
N GLY A 292 -6.56 24.60 16.48
CA GLY A 292 -6.65 23.81 17.71
C GLY A 292 -5.28 23.34 18.24
N ARG A 293 -5.23 23.10 19.56
CA ARG A 293 -4.02 22.60 20.25
C ARG A 293 -3.73 21.15 19.90
N SER A 294 -2.45 20.76 20.03
CA SER A 294 -2.03 19.37 19.89
C SER A 294 -2.73 18.45 20.89
N VAL A 295 -2.90 17.21 20.54
CA VAL A 295 -3.51 16.16 21.36
C VAL A 295 -2.46 15.46 22.25
N ILE A 296 -2.93 14.61 23.16
CA ILE A 296 -2.04 13.84 24.07
C ILE A 296 -1.30 12.77 23.27
N LYS A 297 0.04 12.87 23.23
CA LYS A 297 0.89 12.03 22.41
C LYS A 297 0.77 10.53 22.73
N ASN A 298 0.83 10.16 24.02
CA ASN A 298 0.79 8.77 24.45
C ASN A 298 -0.50 8.06 24.06
N LYS A 299 -1.65 8.75 24.18
CA LYS A 299 -2.95 8.21 23.75
C LYS A 299 -2.95 7.83 22.26
N TYR A 300 -2.42 8.71 21.42
CA TYR A 300 -2.36 8.44 19.96
C TYR A 300 -1.30 7.41 19.59
N GLU A 301 -0.23 7.28 20.37
CA GLU A 301 0.75 6.20 20.20
C GLU A 301 0.13 4.82 20.50
N GLU A 302 -0.72 4.72 21.52
CA GLU A 302 -1.48 3.50 21.80
C GLU A 302 -2.42 3.12 20.65
N TYR A 303 -3.13 4.09 20.09
CA TYR A 303 -3.94 3.87 18.89
C TYR A 303 -3.10 3.41 17.69
N CYS A 304 -1.93 3.99 17.48
CA CYS A 304 -1.02 3.60 16.42
C CYS A 304 -0.52 2.15 16.57
N LYS A 305 -0.18 1.74 17.80
CA LYS A 305 0.21 0.36 18.11
C LYS A 305 -0.94 -0.60 17.81
N HIS A 306 -2.13 -0.34 18.36
CA HIS A 306 -3.32 -1.13 18.09
C HIS A 306 -3.62 -1.27 16.60
N CYS A 307 -3.59 -0.16 15.85
CA CYS A 307 -3.81 -0.20 14.39
C CYS A 307 -2.75 -1.05 13.66
N SER A 308 -1.49 -1.03 14.10
CA SER A 308 -0.43 -1.84 13.50
C SER A 308 -0.60 -3.33 13.81
N GLU A 309 -1.06 -3.66 15.02
CA GLU A 309 -1.38 -5.04 15.42
C GLU A 309 -2.57 -5.59 14.63
N MET A 310 -3.64 -4.81 14.50
CA MET A 310 -4.84 -5.21 13.74
C MET A 310 -4.56 -5.33 12.24
N GLU A 311 -3.69 -4.49 11.68
CA GLU A 311 -3.23 -4.63 10.29
C GLU A 311 -2.48 -5.97 10.09
N MET A 312 -1.66 -6.39 11.07
CA MET A 312 -1.01 -7.71 11.05
C MET A 312 -2.03 -8.86 11.10
N VAL A 313 -3.05 -8.75 11.95
CA VAL A 313 -4.13 -9.74 12.04
C VAL A 313 -4.88 -9.82 10.71
N ALA A 314 -5.25 -8.67 10.12
CA ALA A 314 -5.92 -8.61 8.81
C ALA A 314 -5.07 -9.26 7.71
N SER A 315 -3.79 -8.90 7.61
CA SER A 315 -2.87 -9.48 6.63
C SER A 315 -2.69 -11.00 6.78
N ASN A 316 -2.66 -11.49 8.03
CA ASN A 316 -2.59 -12.94 8.27
C ASN A 316 -3.90 -13.64 7.86
N ALA A 317 -5.07 -13.02 8.12
CA ALA A 317 -6.36 -13.56 7.69
C ALA A 317 -6.47 -13.61 6.15
N GLU A 318 -6.04 -12.55 5.45
CA GLU A 318 -5.99 -12.48 3.99
C GLU A 318 -5.10 -13.59 3.41
N ARG A 319 -3.88 -13.77 3.95
CA ARG A 319 -2.96 -14.84 3.54
C ARG A 319 -3.55 -16.23 3.80
N SER A 320 -4.19 -16.43 4.94
CA SER A 320 -4.83 -17.70 5.26
C SER A 320 -6.00 -18.00 4.32
N SER A 321 -6.77 -16.98 3.93
CA SER A 321 -7.86 -17.11 2.96
C SER A 321 -7.32 -17.49 1.57
N ILE A 322 -6.25 -16.84 1.10
CA ILE A 322 -5.58 -17.18 -0.15
C ILE A 322 -5.09 -18.63 -0.10
N LYS A 323 -4.39 -19.01 0.95
CA LYS A 323 -3.89 -20.38 1.13
C LYS A 323 -5.00 -21.42 1.17
N TYR A 324 -6.10 -21.13 1.85
CA TYR A 324 -7.27 -22.00 1.87
C TYR A 324 -7.82 -22.24 0.46
N LYS A 325 -7.97 -21.17 -0.33
CA LYS A 325 -8.45 -21.24 -1.71
C LYS A 325 -7.47 -21.93 -2.65
N GLN A 326 -6.17 -21.78 -2.44
CA GLN A 326 -5.15 -22.55 -3.18
C GLN A 326 -5.28 -24.06 -2.91
N VAL A 327 -5.41 -24.45 -1.65
CA VAL A 327 -5.61 -25.86 -1.28
C VAL A 327 -6.93 -26.41 -1.84
N GLU A 328 -8.01 -25.63 -1.77
CA GLU A 328 -9.31 -26.00 -2.34
C GLU A 328 -9.22 -26.22 -3.86
N PHE A 329 -8.53 -25.31 -4.57
CA PHE A 329 -8.30 -25.42 -6.02
C PHE A 329 -7.48 -26.64 -6.40
N MET A 330 -6.47 -27.00 -5.59
CA MET A 330 -5.57 -28.13 -5.85
C MET A 330 -6.20 -29.47 -5.50
N LYS A 331 -7.23 -29.51 -4.62
CA LYS A 331 -7.85 -30.75 -4.15
C LYS A 331 -8.38 -31.62 -5.31
N ASP A 332 -8.95 -30.98 -6.32
CA ASP A 332 -9.51 -31.68 -7.50
C ASP A 332 -8.44 -31.99 -8.56
N LYS A 333 -7.17 -31.68 -8.31
CA LYS A 333 -6.04 -31.85 -9.23
C LYS A 333 -5.01 -32.87 -8.75
N LEU A 334 -5.39 -33.70 -7.77
CA LEU A 334 -4.55 -34.78 -7.26
C LEU A 334 -4.19 -35.76 -8.37
N GLY A 335 -2.92 -36.15 -8.46
CA GLY A 335 -2.40 -37.03 -9.50
C GLY A 335 -1.99 -36.33 -10.81
N GLN A 336 -2.21 -35.02 -10.94
CA GLN A 336 -1.69 -34.24 -12.06
C GLN A 336 -0.23 -33.84 -11.84
N VAL A 337 0.51 -33.64 -12.92
CA VAL A 337 1.91 -33.18 -12.90
C VAL A 337 1.93 -31.67 -13.14
N PHE A 338 2.72 -30.96 -12.34
CA PHE A 338 2.86 -29.49 -12.41
C PHE A 338 4.34 -29.12 -12.41
N ASP A 339 4.67 -28.03 -13.10
CA ASP A 339 5.97 -27.39 -12.98
C ASP A 339 6.04 -26.59 -11.67
N GLY A 340 7.13 -26.71 -10.96
CA GLY A 340 7.37 -26.05 -9.69
C GLY A 340 8.77 -25.49 -9.57
N VAL A 341 8.90 -24.42 -8.78
CA VAL A 341 10.19 -23.81 -8.41
C VAL A 341 10.45 -24.06 -6.93
N VAL A 342 11.69 -24.44 -6.58
CA VAL A 342 12.11 -24.56 -5.19
C VAL A 342 12.07 -23.19 -4.53
N SER A 343 11.15 -23.01 -3.57
CA SER A 343 10.94 -21.75 -2.83
C SER A 343 11.59 -21.77 -1.44
N GLY A 344 12.08 -22.92 -1.00
CA GLY A 344 12.79 -23.06 0.27
C GLY A 344 13.37 -24.44 0.47
N VAL A 345 14.43 -24.49 1.25
CA VAL A 345 15.08 -25.72 1.69
C VAL A 345 15.22 -25.66 3.21
N THR A 346 14.81 -26.72 3.89
CA THR A 346 14.94 -26.86 5.35
C THR A 346 15.48 -28.24 5.69
N GLU A 347 15.81 -28.46 6.95
CA GLU A 347 16.20 -29.79 7.44
C GLU A 347 15.11 -30.86 7.22
N TRP A 348 13.85 -30.43 7.09
CA TRP A 348 12.68 -31.27 6.96
C TRP A 348 12.24 -31.54 5.51
N GLY A 349 12.86 -30.87 4.52
CA GLY A 349 12.54 -31.09 3.10
C GLY A 349 12.60 -29.84 2.22
N LEU A 350 12.18 -30.03 0.98
CA LEU A 350 12.10 -29.01 -0.05
C LEU A 350 10.68 -28.40 -0.09
N TYR A 351 10.62 -27.08 -0.19
CA TYR A 351 9.37 -26.37 -0.46
C TYR A 351 9.33 -26.04 -1.94
N LEU A 352 8.27 -26.48 -2.62
CA LEU A 352 8.03 -26.18 -4.02
C LEU A 352 6.90 -25.15 -4.12
N SER A 353 7.11 -24.11 -4.92
CA SER A 353 6.09 -23.20 -5.37
C SER A 353 5.67 -23.61 -6.78
N LEU A 354 4.37 -23.80 -7.02
CA LEU A 354 3.85 -24.12 -8.34
C LEU A 354 3.79 -22.83 -9.15
N ILE A 355 4.43 -22.80 -10.33
CA ILE A 355 4.67 -21.61 -11.16
C ILE A 355 3.35 -20.87 -11.51
N HIS A 356 2.22 -21.58 -11.54
CA HIS A 356 0.92 -21.03 -11.97
C HIS A 356 -0.06 -20.80 -10.82
N ILE A 357 0.29 -21.07 -9.56
CA ILE A 357 -0.69 -21.13 -8.45
C ILE A 357 -0.24 -20.37 -7.21
N SER A 358 1.04 -20.01 -7.06
CA SER A 358 1.49 -19.51 -5.76
C SER A 358 2.54 -18.41 -5.80
N GLU A 359 2.34 -17.38 -4.99
CA GLU A 359 3.45 -16.87 -4.17
C GLU A 359 4.05 -18.05 -3.37
N PRO A 360 5.34 -17.99 -2.95
CA PRO A 360 5.97 -19.11 -2.22
C PRO A 360 5.21 -19.42 -0.94
N THR A 361 4.21 -20.25 -1.07
CA THR A 361 3.46 -20.82 0.03
C THR A 361 4.14 -22.14 0.39
N ARG A 362 4.44 -22.30 1.68
CA ARG A 362 4.92 -23.58 2.22
C ARG A 362 3.91 -24.67 1.84
N LEU A 363 4.15 -25.38 0.76
CA LEU A 363 3.43 -26.59 0.43
C LEU A 363 4.30 -27.78 0.81
N ALA A 364 3.73 -28.52 1.72
CA ALA A 364 3.95 -29.90 2.13
C ALA A 364 5.26 -30.58 1.76
N LEU A 365 5.83 -31.09 2.79
CA LEU A 365 6.73 -32.25 2.87
C LEU A 365 6.39 -33.32 1.81
N ILE A 366 7.33 -33.60 0.95
CA ILE A 366 7.53 -34.92 0.38
C ILE A 366 8.69 -35.57 1.11
#